data_aea345699caf6bb76cd2915b243d6416
#
_entry.id   aea345699caf6bb76cd2915b243d6416
#
_cell.length_a   1.000
_cell.length_b   1.000
_cell.length_c   1.000
_cell.angle_alpha   90.00
_cell.angle_beta   90.00
_cell.angle_gamma   90.00
#
_symmetry.space_group_name_H-M   'P 1'
#
loop_
_entity.id
_entity.type
_entity.pdbx_description
1 polymer ?
#
loop_
_entity_poly.entity_id
_entity_poly.type
_entity_poly.pdbx_seq_one_letter_code
_entity_poly.pdbx_strand_id
1 'polypeptide(L)'
;MLDQAFEALKTYXWGVDPKAIKAIQDTIVATHGDAAARXDLESKLAAVLATDAPRAAKDSVCRFLKTIGTAXSVEALAKLLHDAELSHMARHALQTXXAPEAVKALVGAMDKAPKKIKIGIISSLGARGTGVPIAPLAKALADKDAEISTAGALALGAIGSEEAVKALAAAKATDANKIAVCDAMFQCAENMLNHGKKSEAKAIYSTVLKIGPTKAAKMAADIGVKACA
;
A
#
# COMPACT_ATOMS: atom_id res chain seq x y z
N MET A 1 8.48 -33.91 3.06
CA MET A 1 8.67 -32.85 2.04
C MET A 1 8.45 -31.43 2.62
N LEU A 2 7.31 -31.16 3.26
CA LEU A 2 7.08 -29.82 3.83
C LEU A 2 8.10 -29.47 4.93
N ASP A 3 8.36 -30.37 5.87
CA ASP A 3 9.34 -30.14 6.94
C ASP A 3 10.75 -29.88 6.38
N GLN A 4 11.11 -30.58 5.30
CA GLN A 4 12.39 -30.35 4.62
C GLN A 4 12.47 -28.94 4.02
N ALA A 5 11.36 -28.45 3.47
CA ALA A 5 11.32 -27.09 2.91
C ALA A 5 11.46 -26.04 4.02
N PHE A 6 10.84 -26.25 5.19
CA PHE A 6 11.04 -25.36 6.34
C PHE A 6 12.49 -25.42 6.86
N GLU A 7 13.08 -26.61 6.88
CA GLU A 7 14.50 -26.74 7.23
C GLU A 7 15.39 -25.98 6.25
N ALA A 8 15.08 -26.08 4.93
CA ALA A 8 15.82 -25.36 3.89
C ALA A 8 15.76 -23.84 4.06
N LEU A 9 14.66 -23.30 4.60
CA LEU A 9 14.56 -21.85 4.85
C LEU A 9 15.66 -21.33 5.78
N LYS A 10 16.17 -22.17 6.69
CA LYS A 10 17.20 -21.75 7.66
C LYS A 10 18.48 -21.26 6.98
N THR A 11 18.77 -21.75 5.76
CA THR A 11 20.00 -21.41 5.02
C THR A 11 19.69 -20.93 3.59
N TYR A 12 18.46 -20.62 3.28
CA TYR A 12 18.03 -20.28 1.93
C TYR A 12 18.56 -18.92 1.48
N UNK A 13 19.38 -18.86 0.69
CA UNK A 13 19.98 -17.69 0.23
C UNK A 13 19.60 -17.44 -1.19
N TRP A 14 20.08 -16.30 -1.70
CA TRP A 14 19.92 -15.97 -3.10
C TRP A 14 20.83 -16.91 -3.93
N GLY A 15 20.28 -17.42 -5.03
CA GLY A 15 21.00 -18.37 -5.88
C GLY A 15 20.77 -19.85 -5.56
N VAL A 16 20.11 -20.13 -4.44
CA VAL A 16 19.69 -21.49 -4.11
C VAL A 16 18.50 -21.86 -4.99
N ASP A 17 18.46 -23.09 -5.49
CA ASP A 17 17.36 -23.60 -6.33
C ASP A 17 16.01 -23.39 -5.60
N PRO A 18 15.06 -22.65 -6.18
CA PRO A 18 13.74 -22.46 -5.58
C PRO A 18 13.00 -23.78 -5.27
N LYS A 19 13.36 -24.86 -5.90
CA LYS A 19 12.80 -26.19 -5.61
C LYS A 19 12.95 -26.56 -4.14
N ALA A 20 14.00 -26.06 -3.46
CA ALA A 20 14.24 -26.35 -2.04
C ALA A 20 13.05 -25.96 -1.15
N ILE A 21 12.31 -24.91 -1.52
CA ILE A 21 11.17 -24.42 -0.74
C ILE A 21 9.83 -24.59 -1.47
N LYS A 22 9.85 -25.28 -2.63
CA LYS A 22 8.66 -25.46 -3.46
C LYS A 22 7.51 -26.14 -2.71
N ALA A 23 7.82 -27.09 -1.80
CA ALA A 23 6.79 -27.80 -1.06
C ALA A 23 5.90 -26.86 -0.22
N ILE A 24 6.41 -25.69 0.19
CA ILE A 24 5.59 -24.68 0.88
C ILE A 24 4.54 -24.13 -0.08
N GLN A 25 4.96 -23.74 -1.29
CA GLN A 25 4.03 -23.24 -2.31
C GLN A 25 2.99 -24.29 -2.69
N ASP A 26 3.42 -25.53 -2.86
CA ASP A 26 2.52 -26.66 -3.18
C ASP A 26 1.49 -26.85 -2.05
N THR A 27 1.92 -26.70 -0.78
CA THR A 27 1.02 -26.80 0.37
C THR A 27 0.02 -25.65 0.40
N ILE A 28 0.43 -24.42 0.04
CA ILE A 28 -0.49 -23.28 -0.08
C ILE A 28 -1.62 -23.62 -1.06
N VAL A 29 -1.26 -24.20 -2.20
CA VAL A 29 -2.26 -24.60 -3.21
C VAL A 29 -3.14 -25.73 -2.67
N ALA A 30 -2.53 -26.76 -2.10
CA ALA A 30 -3.24 -27.94 -1.60
C ALA A 30 -4.22 -27.64 -0.44
N THR A 31 -3.94 -26.60 0.34
CA THR A 31 -4.79 -26.22 1.48
C THR A 31 -5.86 -25.19 1.10
N HIS A 32 -6.07 -24.92 -0.18
CA HIS A 32 -7.14 -24.01 -0.60
C HIS A 32 -8.49 -24.56 -0.12
N GLY A 33 -9.22 -23.75 0.64
CA GLY A 33 -10.50 -24.15 1.22
C GLY A 33 -10.40 -24.84 2.58
N ASP A 34 -9.20 -25.19 3.04
CA ASP A 34 -8.97 -25.79 4.35
C ASP A 34 -8.41 -24.76 5.33
N ALA A 35 -9.28 -24.10 6.04
CA ALA A 35 -8.91 -23.03 6.96
C ALA A 35 -7.96 -23.49 8.08
N ALA A 36 -8.17 -24.71 8.59
CA ALA A 36 -7.34 -25.26 9.68
C ALA A 36 -5.92 -25.53 9.20
N ALA A 37 -5.77 -26.17 8.05
CA ALA A 37 -4.44 -26.41 7.46
C ALA A 37 -3.73 -25.10 7.11
N ARG A 38 -4.46 -24.13 6.66
CA ARG A 38 -3.90 -22.81 6.41
C ARG A 38 -3.43 -22.07 7.65
N UNK A 39 -4.04 -22.04 8.63
CA UNK A 39 -3.71 -21.47 9.81
C UNK A 39 -2.50 -22.01 10.38
N ASP A 40 -2.34 -23.42 10.31
CA ASP A 40 -1.11 -24.08 10.75
C ASP A 40 0.07 -23.65 9.89
N LEU A 41 -0.10 -23.66 8.57
CA LEU A 41 0.94 -23.23 7.63
C LEU A 41 1.31 -21.76 7.87
N GLU A 42 0.32 -20.89 8.04
CA GLU A 42 0.54 -19.47 8.31
C GLU A 42 1.37 -19.27 9.59
N SER A 43 1.01 -19.97 10.65
CA SER A 43 1.72 -19.88 11.94
C SER A 43 3.19 -20.29 11.80
N LYS A 44 3.45 -21.37 11.08
CA LYS A 44 4.82 -21.84 10.83
C LYS A 44 5.62 -20.81 10.02
N LEU A 45 5.00 -20.22 8.99
CA LEU A 45 5.66 -19.19 8.18
C LEU A 45 5.94 -17.93 9.01
N ALA A 46 4.98 -17.46 9.79
CA ALA A 46 5.15 -16.28 10.63
C ALA A 46 6.30 -16.48 11.64
N ALA A 47 6.43 -17.70 12.18
CA ALA A 47 7.51 -18.03 13.13
C ALA A 47 8.90 -17.89 12.49
N VAL A 48 9.05 -18.20 11.20
CA VAL A 48 10.34 -18.05 10.49
C VAL A 48 10.81 -16.59 10.51
N LEU A 49 9.91 -15.62 10.44
CA LEU A 49 10.27 -14.20 10.42
C LEU A 49 11.00 -13.75 11.68
N ALA A 50 10.78 -14.46 12.81
CA ALA A 50 11.43 -14.13 14.09
C ALA A 50 12.78 -14.84 14.28
N THR A 51 13.18 -15.70 13.34
CA THR A 51 14.45 -16.44 13.42
C THR A 51 15.59 -15.68 12.76
N ASP A 52 16.80 -16.28 12.78
CA ASP A 52 17.97 -15.76 12.07
C ASP A 52 18.03 -16.21 10.61
N ALA A 53 16.90 -16.69 10.05
CA ALA A 53 16.84 -17.10 8.65
C ALA A 53 17.32 -15.96 7.73
N PRO A 54 18.03 -16.30 6.63
CA PRO A 54 18.55 -15.29 5.72
C PRO A 54 17.46 -14.40 5.09
N ARG A 55 17.87 -13.23 4.63
CA ARG A 55 16.96 -12.27 3.98
C ARG A 55 16.14 -12.93 2.87
N ALA A 56 16.76 -13.75 2.02
CA ALA A 56 16.04 -14.40 0.90
C ALA A 56 14.93 -15.34 1.41
N ALA A 57 15.18 -16.03 2.53
CA ALA A 57 14.14 -16.85 3.16
C ALA A 57 12.98 -15.99 3.66
N LYS A 58 13.29 -14.90 4.37
CA LYS A 58 12.25 -13.99 4.90
C LYS A 58 11.48 -13.32 3.78
N ASP A 59 12.15 -12.93 2.67
CA ASP A 59 11.47 -12.41 1.48
C ASP A 59 10.45 -13.42 0.94
N SER A 60 10.87 -14.69 0.82
CA SER A 60 9.99 -15.76 0.33
C SER A 60 8.81 -15.96 1.28
N VAL A 61 9.07 -15.96 2.58
CA VAL A 61 8.02 -16.10 3.60
C VAL A 61 7.03 -14.94 3.50
N CYS A 62 7.49 -13.70 3.36
CA CYS A 62 6.58 -12.56 3.17
C CYS A 62 5.69 -12.73 1.93
N ARG A 63 6.25 -13.29 0.83
CA ARG A 63 5.47 -13.56 -0.38
C ARG A 63 4.40 -14.64 -0.13
N PHE A 64 4.75 -15.69 0.62
CA PHE A 64 3.78 -16.73 1.00
C PHE A 64 2.68 -16.14 1.88
N LEU A 65 3.06 -15.35 2.89
CA LEU A 65 2.10 -14.68 3.77
C LEU A 65 1.23 -13.65 3.03
N LYS A 66 1.75 -13.02 1.99
CA LYS A 66 0.95 -12.15 1.11
C LYS A 66 -0.27 -12.91 0.55
N THR A 67 -0.09 -14.20 0.29
CA THR A 67 -1.14 -15.05 -0.32
C THR A 67 -2.13 -15.60 0.72
N ILE A 68 -1.62 -16.06 1.86
CA ILE A 68 -2.48 -16.78 2.83
C ILE A 68 -2.62 -16.07 4.18
N GLY A 69 -1.88 -14.97 4.38
CA GLY A 69 -1.83 -14.30 5.69
C GLY A 69 -3.17 -13.71 6.11
N THR A 70 -3.42 -13.83 7.41
CA THR A 70 -4.59 -13.28 8.10
C THR A 70 -4.13 -12.37 9.24
N ALA A 71 -4.97 -12.01 10.13
CA ALA A 71 -4.59 -11.26 11.32
C ALA A 71 -3.47 -11.94 12.14
N UNK A 72 -3.34 -13.08 11.99
CA UNK A 72 -2.41 -13.86 12.63
C UNK A 72 -1.00 -13.61 12.33
N SER A 73 -0.74 -13.25 11.16
CA SER A 73 0.66 -12.96 10.80
C SER A 73 1.01 -11.46 10.87
N VAL A 74 0.05 -10.59 11.13
CA VAL A 74 0.25 -9.13 11.11
C VAL A 74 1.38 -8.70 12.06
N GLU A 75 1.39 -9.21 13.29
CA GLU A 75 2.42 -8.80 14.26
C GLU A 75 3.83 -9.14 13.78
N ALA A 76 4.02 -10.36 13.24
CA ALA A 76 5.33 -10.79 12.76
C ALA A 76 5.79 -9.92 11.57
N LEU A 77 4.88 -9.62 10.65
CA LEU A 77 5.19 -8.74 9.51
C LEU A 77 5.46 -7.30 9.96
N ALA A 78 4.67 -6.80 10.91
CA ALA A 78 4.80 -5.43 11.40
C ALA A 78 6.18 -5.16 12.05
N LYS A 79 6.75 -6.16 12.71
CA LYS A 79 8.09 -6.05 13.30
C LYS A 79 9.17 -5.78 12.25
N LEU A 80 8.92 -6.15 10.99
CA LEU A 80 9.87 -5.94 9.90
C LEU A 80 9.68 -4.56 9.21
N LEU A 81 8.65 -3.79 9.56
CA LEU A 81 8.35 -2.54 8.86
C LEU A 81 9.45 -1.47 9.00
N HIS A 82 10.26 -1.56 10.06
CA HIS A 82 11.37 -0.61 10.25
C HIS A 82 12.72 -1.16 9.78
N ASP A 83 12.74 -2.39 9.28
CA ASP A 83 13.96 -3.02 8.76
C ASP A 83 14.24 -2.50 7.34
N ALA A 84 15.43 -1.95 7.13
CA ALA A 84 15.79 -1.32 5.85
C ALA A 84 15.72 -2.26 4.66
N GLU A 85 15.96 -3.56 4.87
CA GLU A 85 16.00 -4.57 3.80
C GLU A 85 14.68 -5.31 3.62
N LEU A 86 13.93 -5.52 4.73
CA LEU A 86 12.73 -6.35 4.73
C LEU A 86 11.42 -5.57 4.72
N SER A 87 11.46 -4.25 5.04
CA SER A 87 10.24 -3.44 5.12
C SER A 87 9.41 -3.48 3.83
N HIS A 88 10.07 -3.51 2.68
CA HIS A 88 9.38 -3.56 1.38
C HIS A 88 8.49 -4.79 1.25
N MET A 89 9.03 -5.98 1.55
CA MET A 89 8.28 -7.24 1.43
C MET A 89 7.22 -7.36 2.52
N ALA A 90 7.55 -6.93 3.74
CA ALA A 90 6.60 -6.97 4.86
C ALA A 90 5.38 -6.08 4.59
N ARG A 91 5.60 -4.84 4.12
CA ARG A 91 4.47 -3.96 3.82
C ARG A 91 3.65 -4.42 2.62
N HIS A 92 4.30 -5.07 1.63
CA HIS A 92 3.56 -5.69 0.51
C HIS A 92 2.63 -6.80 0.99
N ALA A 93 3.08 -7.61 1.96
CA ALA A 93 2.23 -8.64 2.55
C ALA A 93 1.07 -7.99 3.33
N LEU A 94 1.37 -7.02 4.18
CA LEU A 94 0.35 -6.29 4.96
C LEU A 94 -0.64 -5.54 4.06
N GLN A 95 -0.20 -5.05 2.95
CA GLN A 95 -1.04 -4.34 1.98
C GLN A 95 -2.21 -5.21 1.51
N THR A 96 -1.99 -6.48 1.34
CA THR A 96 -3.01 -7.43 0.86
C THR A 96 -3.81 -8.12 1.95
N UNK A 97 -3.39 -8.18 3.20
CA UNK A 97 -4.03 -8.87 4.24
C UNK A 97 -5.37 -8.27 4.41
N UNK A 98 -6.29 -8.77 4.35
CA UNK A 98 -7.57 -8.37 4.47
C UNK A 98 -7.96 -7.98 5.84
N ALA A 99 -7.20 -8.18 6.77
CA ALA A 99 -7.42 -7.91 8.21
C ALA A 99 -7.28 -6.40 8.52
N PRO A 100 -8.19 -5.78 9.26
CA PRO A 100 -8.05 -4.37 9.65
C PRO A 100 -6.81 -4.10 10.51
N GLU A 101 -6.31 -5.09 11.21
CA GLU A 101 -5.06 -5.02 11.97
C GLU A 101 -3.87 -4.66 11.06
N ALA A 102 -3.89 -5.08 9.80
CA ALA A 102 -2.82 -4.74 8.85
C ALA A 102 -2.79 -3.23 8.57
N VAL A 103 -3.95 -2.60 8.42
CA VAL A 103 -4.03 -1.12 8.26
C VAL A 103 -3.49 -0.45 9.52
N LYS A 104 -3.92 -0.90 10.70
CA LYS A 104 -3.45 -0.34 11.98
C LYS A 104 -1.94 -0.44 12.11
N ALA A 105 -1.37 -1.59 11.71
CA ALA A 105 0.09 -1.80 11.75
C ALA A 105 0.82 -0.83 10.81
N LEU A 106 0.34 -0.68 9.58
CA LEU A 106 0.94 0.24 8.60
C LEU A 106 0.85 1.69 9.08
N VAL A 107 -0.33 2.13 9.52
CA VAL A 107 -0.53 3.50 10.03
C VAL A 107 0.35 3.75 11.26
N GLY A 108 0.37 2.79 12.19
CA GLY A 108 1.17 2.92 13.42
C GLY A 108 2.66 3.01 13.17
N ALA A 109 3.16 2.41 12.09
CA ALA A 109 4.58 2.45 11.75
C ALA A 109 5.00 3.77 11.09
N MET A 110 4.06 4.52 10.50
CA MET A 110 4.39 5.70 9.68
C MET A 110 5.19 6.78 10.41
N ASP A 111 4.75 7.17 11.61
CA ASP A 111 5.31 8.36 12.27
C ASP A 111 6.79 8.19 12.65
N LYS A 112 7.20 6.96 13.00
CA LYS A 112 8.56 6.66 13.44
C LYS A 112 9.46 6.14 12.31
N ALA A 113 8.89 5.90 11.12
CA ALA A 113 9.65 5.31 10.02
C ALA A 113 10.60 6.34 9.39
N PRO A 114 11.81 5.93 9.00
CA PRO A 114 12.66 6.77 8.15
C PRO A 114 11.92 7.14 6.86
N LYS A 115 12.29 8.27 6.27
CA LYS A 115 11.62 8.85 5.09
C LYS A 115 11.30 7.82 4.00
N LYS A 116 12.29 7.05 3.57
CA LYS A 116 12.11 6.07 2.49
C LYS A 116 11.04 5.02 2.84
N ILE A 117 11.09 4.52 4.07
CA ILE A 117 10.11 3.53 4.56
C ILE A 117 8.72 4.18 4.70
N LYS A 118 8.67 5.39 5.25
CA LYS A 118 7.41 6.14 5.40
C LYS A 118 6.71 6.31 4.04
N ILE A 119 7.44 6.74 3.01
CA ILE A 119 6.90 6.88 1.64
C ILE A 119 6.35 5.53 1.14
N GLY A 120 7.08 4.44 1.37
CA GLY A 120 6.61 3.10 1.01
C GLY A 120 5.31 2.71 1.72
N ILE A 121 5.21 3.01 3.01
CA ILE A 121 3.99 2.74 3.80
C ILE A 121 2.81 3.55 3.25
N ILE A 122 3.02 4.85 2.98
CA ILE A 122 1.99 5.72 2.39
C ILE A 122 1.50 5.13 1.06
N SER A 123 2.43 4.71 0.21
CA SER A 123 2.11 4.09 -1.08
C SER A 123 1.28 2.81 -0.89
N SER A 124 1.65 1.96 0.06
CA SER A 124 0.91 0.72 0.36
C SER A 124 -0.51 1.01 0.87
N LEU A 125 -0.67 2.04 1.70
CA LEU A 125 -1.99 2.46 2.17
C LEU A 125 -2.86 2.95 1.01
N GLY A 126 -2.29 3.76 0.11
CA GLY A 126 -2.99 4.21 -1.09
C GLY A 126 -3.42 3.06 -1.98
N ALA A 127 -2.53 2.11 -2.24
CA ALA A 127 -2.80 0.93 -3.06
C ALA A 127 -3.85 0.01 -2.44
N ARG A 128 -3.87 -0.09 -1.11
CA ARG A 128 -4.88 -0.87 -0.39
C ARG A 128 -6.27 -0.25 -0.53
N GLY A 129 -6.37 1.05 -0.38
CA GLY A 129 -7.62 1.81 -0.55
C GLY A 129 -8.66 1.56 0.52
N THR A 130 -9.13 0.33 0.63
CA THR A 130 -10.24 -0.05 1.51
C THR A 130 -9.84 -0.03 3.00
N GLY A 131 -10.65 0.63 3.82
CA GLY A 131 -10.46 0.64 5.26
C GLY A 131 -9.32 1.53 5.75
N VAL A 132 -8.72 2.33 4.85
CA VAL A 132 -7.61 3.21 5.20
C VAL A 132 -8.14 4.54 5.73
N PRO A 133 -7.74 4.97 6.95
CA PRO A 133 -8.17 6.27 7.44
C PRO A 133 -7.50 7.40 6.64
N ILE A 134 -8.26 8.44 6.33
CA ILE A 134 -7.77 9.54 5.50
C ILE A 134 -6.85 10.48 6.29
N ALA A 135 -7.09 10.68 7.59
CA ALA A 135 -6.34 11.66 8.39
C ALA A 135 -4.81 11.47 8.35
N PRO A 136 -4.25 10.25 8.47
CA PRO A 136 -2.80 10.09 8.37
C PRO A 136 -2.23 10.48 7.00
N LEU A 137 -2.98 10.25 5.93
CA LEU A 137 -2.55 10.61 4.57
C LEU A 137 -2.67 12.11 4.34
N ALA A 138 -3.70 12.76 4.90
CA ALA A 138 -3.83 14.22 4.87
C ALA A 138 -2.68 14.88 5.65
N LYS A 139 -2.27 14.29 6.76
CA LYS A 139 -1.08 14.73 7.52
C LYS A 139 0.19 14.63 6.67
N ALA A 140 0.35 13.51 5.95
CA ALA A 140 1.47 13.32 5.03
C ALA A 140 1.45 14.37 3.91
N LEU A 141 0.28 14.65 3.33
CA LEU A 141 0.13 15.69 2.29
C LEU A 141 0.59 17.06 2.80
N ALA A 142 0.37 17.36 4.07
CA ALA A 142 0.77 18.64 4.69
C ALA A 142 2.23 18.66 5.17
N ASP A 143 2.98 17.59 4.97
CA ASP A 143 4.38 17.50 5.41
C ASP A 143 5.25 18.50 4.64
N LYS A 144 6.25 19.07 5.30
CA LYS A 144 7.19 20.03 4.71
C LYS A 144 8.12 19.37 3.69
N ASP A 145 8.36 18.06 3.82
CA ASP A 145 9.17 17.30 2.86
C ASP A 145 8.36 17.05 1.60
N ALA A 146 8.86 17.54 0.46
CA ALA A 146 8.15 17.46 -0.82
C ALA A 146 7.84 16.02 -1.26
N GLU A 147 8.74 15.07 -0.98
CA GLU A 147 8.52 13.67 -1.37
C GLU A 147 7.43 13.02 -0.52
N ILE A 148 7.40 13.30 0.78
CA ILE A 148 6.34 12.80 1.68
C ILE A 148 5.00 13.43 1.29
N SER A 149 4.98 14.74 1.04
CA SER A 149 3.77 15.46 0.62
C SER A 149 3.22 14.90 -0.69
N THR A 150 4.10 14.67 -1.68
CA THR A 150 3.72 14.07 -2.96
C THR A 150 3.13 12.66 -2.75
N ALA A 151 3.78 11.84 -1.92
CA ALA A 151 3.29 10.49 -1.61
C ALA A 151 1.89 10.53 -1.00
N GLY A 152 1.66 11.47 -0.08
CA GLY A 152 0.35 11.67 0.53
C GLY A 152 -0.73 12.03 -0.48
N ALA A 153 -0.42 12.96 -1.39
CA ALA A 153 -1.34 13.36 -2.46
C ALA A 153 -1.69 12.16 -3.35
N LEU A 154 -0.68 11.43 -3.81
CA LEU A 154 -0.89 10.28 -4.71
C LEU A 154 -1.70 9.16 -4.01
N ALA A 155 -1.45 8.92 -2.73
CA ALA A 155 -2.21 7.92 -1.98
C ALA A 155 -3.68 8.31 -1.84
N LEU A 156 -3.95 9.60 -1.56
CA LEU A 156 -5.33 10.11 -1.50
C LEU A 156 -6.03 9.98 -2.86
N GLY A 157 -5.32 10.27 -3.95
CA GLY A 157 -5.84 10.09 -5.31
C GLY A 157 -6.18 8.63 -5.61
N ALA A 158 -5.32 7.71 -5.22
CA ALA A 158 -5.52 6.27 -5.41
C ALA A 158 -6.74 5.76 -4.63
N ILE A 159 -6.97 6.27 -3.42
CA ILE A 159 -8.15 5.92 -2.61
C ILE A 159 -9.42 6.48 -3.27
N GLY A 160 -9.40 7.73 -3.71
CA GLY A 160 -10.46 8.34 -4.51
C GLY A 160 -11.82 8.46 -3.84
N SER A 161 -11.92 8.31 -2.52
CA SER A 161 -13.18 8.45 -1.79
C SER A 161 -13.57 9.93 -1.67
N GLU A 162 -14.82 10.21 -1.34
CA GLU A 162 -15.28 11.58 -1.10
C GLU A 162 -14.45 12.25 -0.01
N GLU A 163 -14.09 11.50 1.03
CA GLU A 163 -13.27 12.02 2.13
C GLU A 163 -11.85 12.36 1.64
N ALA A 164 -11.27 11.53 0.76
CA ALA A 164 -9.96 11.80 0.16
C ALA A 164 -10.01 13.06 -0.73
N VAL A 165 -11.07 13.22 -1.52
CA VAL A 165 -11.30 14.41 -2.35
C VAL A 165 -11.36 15.66 -1.47
N LYS A 166 -12.10 15.62 -0.36
CA LYS A 166 -12.19 16.74 0.57
C LYS A 166 -10.83 17.12 1.15
N ALA A 167 -10.02 16.10 1.49
CA ALA A 167 -8.67 16.33 2.02
C ALA A 167 -7.77 17.00 0.98
N LEU A 168 -7.83 16.54 -0.28
CA LEU A 168 -7.07 17.14 -1.39
C LEU A 168 -7.50 18.58 -1.65
N ALA A 169 -8.80 18.83 -1.65
CA ALA A 169 -9.36 20.18 -1.91
C ALA A 169 -9.03 21.15 -0.78
N ALA A 170 -8.97 20.68 0.45
CA ALA A 170 -8.64 21.51 1.63
C ALA A 170 -7.15 21.81 1.74
N ALA A 171 -6.30 21.04 1.08
CA ALA A 171 -4.85 21.21 1.16
C ALA A 171 -4.43 22.51 0.47
N LYS A 172 -3.49 23.22 1.08
CA LYS A 172 -2.86 24.38 0.44
C LYS A 172 -1.79 23.84 -0.52
N ALA A 173 -2.10 23.79 -1.80
CA ALA A 173 -1.15 23.34 -2.79
C ALA A 173 0.04 24.32 -2.84
N THR A 174 1.24 23.77 -2.80
CA THR A 174 2.50 24.52 -2.85
C THR A 174 3.19 24.28 -4.18
N ASP A 175 4.23 25.05 -4.48
CA ASP A 175 5.03 24.80 -5.69
C ASP A 175 5.63 23.39 -5.70
N ALA A 176 5.92 22.83 -4.52
CA ALA A 176 6.51 21.50 -4.39
C ALA A 176 5.51 20.36 -4.64
N ASN A 177 4.21 20.57 -4.37
CA ASN A 177 3.23 19.46 -4.45
C ASN A 177 2.05 19.71 -5.38
N LYS A 178 1.91 20.92 -5.95
CA LYS A 178 0.71 21.27 -6.75
C LYS A 178 0.47 20.34 -7.94
N ILE A 179 1.53 19.85 -8.57
CA ILE A 179 1.39 18.90 -9.67
C ILE A 179 0.80 17.58 -9.15
N ALA A 180 1.38 17.03 -8.07
CA ALA A 180 0.88 15.78 -7.48
C ALA A 180 -0.56 15.91 -6.97
N VAL A 181 -0.90 17.05 -6.36
CA VAL A 181 -2.28 17.31 -5.91
C VAL A 181 -3.24 17.32 -7.10
N CYS A 182 -2.87 17.97 -8.21
CA CYS A 182 -3.72 18.01 -9.40
C CYS A 182 -3.83 16.62 -10.06
N ASP A 183 -2.74 15.87 -10.15
CA ASP A 183 -2.78 14.50 -10.68
C ASP A 183 -3.72 13.61 -9.83
N ALA A 184 -3.63 13.73 -8.50
CA ALA A 184 -4.51 13.01 -7.59
C ALA A 184 -5.98 13.42 -7.80
N MET A 185 -6.23 14.72 -8.00
CA MET A 185 -7.59 15.23 -8.28
C MET A 185 -8.12 14.70 -9.61
N PHE A 186 -7.30 14.66 -10.66
CA PHE A 186 -7.72 14.06 -11.94
C PHE A 186 -8.13 12.61 -11.75
N GLN A 187 -7.34 11.84 -10.99
CA GLN A 187 -7.66 10.44 -10.71
C GLN A 187 -9.00 10.31 -9.99
N CYS A 188 -9.25 11.17 -9.01
CA CYS A 188 -10.53 11.21 -8.29
C CYS A 188 -11.70 11.59 -9.22
N ALA A 189 -11.50 12.58 -10.08
CA ALA A 189 -12.55 13.01 -11.02
C ALA A 189 -12.93 11.91 -12.00
N GLU A 190 -11.92 11.21 -12.54
CA GLU A 190 -12.16 10.07 -13.42
C GLU A 190 -12.92 8.95 -12.68
N ASN A 191 -12.55 8.69 -11.44
CA ASN A 191 -13.25 7.71 -10.62
C ASN A 191 -14.72 8.10 -10.42
N MET A 192 -14.99 9.39 -10.14
CA MET A 192 -16.35 9.89 -10.00
C MET A 192 -17.15 9.72 -11.30
N LEU A 193 -16.55 10.05 -12.45
CA LEU A 193 -17.20 9.88 -13.76
C LEU A 193 -17.54 8.41 -14.03
N ASN A 194 -16.62 7.50 -13.73
CA ASN A 194 -16.84 6.06 -13.91
C ASN A 194 -18.01 5.53 -13.08
N HIS A 195 -18.35 6.25 -12.00
CA HIS A 195 -19.49 5.92 -11.14
C HIS A 195 -20.71 6.80 -11.40
N GLY A 196 -20.72 7.53 -12.51
CA GLY A 196 -21.84 8.38 -12.93
C GLY A 196 -22.00 9.67 -12.12
N LYS A 197 -21.02 10.02 -11.31
CA LYS A 197 -21.05 11.21 -10.43
C LYS A 197 -20.50 12.45 -11.16
N LYS A 198 -21.21 12.88 -12.21
CA LYS A 198 -20.77 13.99 -13.08
C LYS A 198 -20.59 15.30 -12.32
N SER A 199 -21.54 15.63 -11.43
CA SER A 199 -21.51 16.87 -10.67
C SER A 199 -20.28 16.97 -9.78
N GLU A 200 -19.96 15.87 -9.10
CA GLU A 200 -18.78 15.77 -8.22
C GLU A 200 -17.49 15.85 -9.04
N ALA A 201 -17.44 15.16 -10.18
CA ALA A 201 -16.29 15.22 -11.08
C ALA A 201 -16.06 16.65 -11.58
N LYS A 202 -17.14 17.34 -11.98
CA LYS A 202 -17.07 18.73 -12.46
C LYS A 202 -16.47 19.66 -11.39
N ALA A 203 -16.90 19.49 -10.14
CA ALA A 203 -16.37 20.28 -9.01
C ALA A 203 -14.86 20.06 -8.84
N ILE A 204 -14.41 18.82 -8.98
CA ILE A 204 -12.98 18.49 -8.87
C ILE A 204 -12.19 19.15 -10.01
N TYR A 205 -12.63 19.01 -11.26
CA TYR A 205 -11.96 19.64 -12.40
C TYR A 205 -11.90 21.17 -12.25
N SER A 206 -12.98 21.77 -11.73
CA SER A 206 -13.02 23.22 -11.48
C SER A 206 -11.98 23.64 -10.44
N THR A 207 -11.74 22.79 -9.43
CA THR A 207 -10.69 23.05 -8.42
C THR A 207 -9.30 22.99 -9.07
N VAL A 208 -9.07 22.01 -9.96
CA VAL A 208 -7.80 21.92 -10.70
C VAL A 208 -7.55 23.18 -11.53
N LEU A 209 -8.58 23.71 -12.17
CA LEU A 209 -8.49 24.97 -12.94
C LEU A 209 -8.00 26.13 -12.06
N LYS A 210 -8.48 26.20 -10.81
CA LYS A 210 -8.08 27.27 -9.87
C LYS A 210 -6.62 27.12 -9.44
N ILE A 211 -6.17 25.87 -9.21
CA ILE A 211 -4.77 25.60 -8.84
C ILE A 211 -3.86 25.90 -10.03
N GLY A 212 -4.25 25.42 -11.22
CA GLY A 212 -3.62 25.73 -12.49
C GLY A 212 -2.10 25.52 -12.54
N PRO A 213 -1.60 24.33 -12.18
CA PRO A 213 -0.15 24.13 -12.02
C PRO A 213 0.63 24.25 -13.34
N THR A 214 0.02 23.87 -14.45
CA THR A 214 0.62 23.96 -15.78
C THR A 214 -0.48 24.29 -16.81
N LYS A 215 -0.06 24.73 -17.99
CA LYS A 215 -0.96 24.96 -19.12
C LYS A 215 -1.69 23.65 -19.49
N ALA A 216 -0.96 22.55 -19.53
CA ALA A 216 -1.52 21.24 -19.86
C ALA A 216 -2.61 20.81 -18.85
N ALA A 217 -2.35 21.01 -17.56
CA ALA A 217 -3.33 20.69 -16.51
C ALA A 217 -4.59 21.54 -16.64
N LYS A 218 -4.45 22.85 -16.95
CA LYS A 218 -5.59 23.73 -17.17
C LYS A 218 -6.43 23.26 -18.36
N MET A 219 -5.78 22.90 -19.47
CA MET A 219 -6.47 22.39 -20.67
C MET A 219 -7.22 21.09 -20.37
N ALA A 220 -6.56 20.15 -19.69
CA ALA A 220 -7.17 18.88 -19.32
C ALA A 220 -8.39 19.08 -18.41
N ALA A 221 -8.26 19.96 -17.42
CA ALA A 221 -9.36 20.26 -16.50
C ALA A 221 -10.54 20.94 -17.22
N ASP A 222 -10.26 21.86 -18.16
CA ASP A 222 -11.32 22.50 -18.96
C ASP A 222 -12.08 21.48 -19.80
N ILE A 223 -11.37 20.53 -20.40
CA ILE A 223 -11.96 19.42 -21.14
C ILE A 223 -12.86 18.61 -20.20
N GLY A 224 -12.35 18.30 -19.00
CA GLY A 224 -13.13 17.56 -17.99
C GLY A 224 -14.41 18.26 -17.58
N VAL A 225 -14.33 19.58 -17.32
CA VAL A 225 -15.53 20.38 -16.98
C VAL A 225 -16.57 20.27 -18.09
N LYS A 226 -16.15 20.41 -19.34
CA LYS A 226 -17.04 20.32 -20.50
C LYS A 226 -17.67 18.95 -20.67
N ALA A 227 -16.87 17.88 -20.40
CA ALA A 227 -17.35 16.50 -20.49
C ALA A 227 -18.42 16.17 -19.42
N CYS A 228 -18.47 16.95 -18.34
CA CYS A 228 -19.45 16.77 -17.26
C CYS A 228 -20.75 17.59 -17.49
N ALA A 229 -20.84 18.28 -18.60
CA ALA A 229 -22.03 19.10 -18.92
C ALA A 229 -23.27 18.24 -19.22
#